data_70b03c3d35bc96b029dc794463e8296c
#
_entry.id   70b03c3d35bc96b029dc794463e8296c
#
_cell.length_a   1.000
_cell.length_b   1.000
_cell.length_c   1.000
_cell.angle_alpha   90.00
_cell.angle_beta   90.00
_cell.angle_gamma   90.00
#
_symmetry.space_group_name_H-M   'P 1'
#
loop_
_entity.id
_entity.type
_entity.pdbx_description
1 polymer ?
#
loop_
_entity_poly.entity_id
_entity_poly.type
_entity_poly.pdbx_seq_one_letter_code
_entity_poly.pdbx_strand_id
1 'polypeptide(L)'
;MTTLFISDLHLDPSRPEIIATFRRFIADEAVNADALYILGDLFEAWIGDDAYDATGKQFIDAMRPLRDAGKPCFYMHGNRDFLLGERFAREAGMTLLPDPSIINLYGTPTLLMHGDTLCTDDEAYQAFRTQVRAAEWQRQFLSQGIEKRQAFATQARNQSQRHTRDSSNAAIMDVNQQAVETAMKSAKVRRLIHGHTHRPATHSFDLNNAPATRIVLGDWYEQESIKRIP
;
A
#
# COMPACT_ATOMS: atom_id res chain seq x y z
N MET A 1 -17.30 -1.43 -17.08
CA MET A 1 -16.02 -0.80 -16.71
C MET A 1 -15.82 -1.03 -15.22
N THR A 2 -14.66 -1.49 -14.76
CA THR A 2 -14.41 -1.74 -13.34
C THR A 2 -12.93 -1.50 -13.03
N THR A 3 -12.65 -0.66 -12.06
CA THR A 3 -11.29 -0.48 -11.53
C THR A 3 -11.18 -1.17 -10.17
N LEU A 4 -10.08 -1.87 -9.96
CA LEU A 4 -9.82 -2.66 -8.76
C LEU A 4 -8.78 -1.96 -7.88
N PHE A 5 -9.02 -1.98 -6.58
CA PHE A 5 -8.13 -1.44 -5.56
C PHE A 5 -7.87 -2.50 -4.50
N ILE A 6 -6.59 -2.73 -4.21
CA ILE A 6 -6.10 -3.63 -3.17
C ILE A 6 -4.98 -2.95 -2.40
N SER A 7 -4.70 -3.40 -1.19
CA SER A 7 -3.55 -3.00 -0.36
C SER A 7 -3.25 -4.07 0.68
N ASP A 8 -2.15 -3.91 1.39
CA ASP A 8 -1.85 -4.64 2.62
C ASP A 8 -1.86 -6.18 2.43
N LEU A 9 -1.25 -6.64 1.32
CA LEU A 9 -1.10 -8.07 1.05
C LEU A 9 -0.05 -8.71 1.95
N HIS A 10 0.99 -7.96 2.31
CA HIS A 10 2.08 -8.41 3.17
C HIS A 10 2.65 -9.77 2.74
N LEU A 11 2.94 -9.90 1.45
CA LEU A 11 3.52 -11.13 0.88
C LEU A 11 4.82 -11.49 1.60
N ASP A 12 4.88 -12.73 2.09
CA ASP A 12 5.97 -13.27 2.88
C ASP A 12 6.11 -14.77 2.65
N PRO A 13 7.33 -15.34 2.63
CA PRO A 13 7.53 -16.79 2.45
C PRO A 13 6.82 -17.67 3.46
N SER A 14 6.55 -17.16 4.66
CA SER A 14 5.85 -17.90 5.71
C SER A 14 4.34 -18.04 5.48
N ARG A 15 3.79 -17.31 4.49
CA ARG A 15 2.35 -17.30 4.16
C ARG A 15 2.11 -17.51 2.66
N PRO A 16 2.45 -18.69 2.13
CA PRO A 16 2.34 -18.99 0.70
C PRO A 16 0.90 -18.97 0.17
N GLU A 17 -0.09 -19.10 1.04
CA GLU A 17 -1.52 -19.04 0.70
C GLU A 17 -1.93 -17.67 0.16
N ILE A 18 -1.32 -16.58 0.63
CA ILE A 18 -1.64 -15.22 0.16
C ILE A 18 -1.21 -15.04 -1.29
N ILE A 19 0.00 -15.47 -1.66
CA ILE A 19 0.44 -15.38 -3.06
C ILE A 19 -0.37 -16.30 -3.97
N ALA A 20 -0.83 -17.45 -3.47
CA ALA A 20 -1.71 -18.34 -4.23
C ALA A 20 -3.09 -17.70 -4.46
N THR A 21 -3.64 -17.03 -3.46
CA THR A 21 -4.88 -16.26 -3.57
C THR A 21 -4.73 -15.09 -4.53
N PHE A 22 -3.64 -14.33 -4.42
CA PHE A 22 -3.32 -13.24 -5.34
C PHE A 22 -3.21 -13.72 -6.79
N ARG A 23 -2.57 -14.87 -7.03
CA ARG A 23 -2.45 -15.45 -8.37
C ARG A 23 -3.82 -15.77 -8.98
N ARG A 24 -4.75 -16.34 -8.19
CA ARG A 24 -6.13 -16.59 -8.65
C ARG A 24 -6.86 -15.28 -8.95
N PHE A 25 -6.76 -14.29 -8.06
CA PHE A 25 -7.35 -12.97 -8.27
C PHE A 25 -6.88 -12.31 -9.57
N ILE A 26 -5.57 -12.35 -9.87
CA ILE A 26 -5.04 -11.82 -11.12
C ILE A 26 -5.62 -12.57 -12.32
N ALA A 27 -5.62 -13.92 -12.29
CA ALA A 27 -6.06 -14.74 -13.43
C ALA A 27 -7.57 -14.66 -13.67
N ASP A 28 -8.38 -14.61 -12.61
CA ASP A 28 -9.82 -14.76 -12.72
C ASP A 28 -10.54 -13.41 -12.82
N GLU A 29 -10.00 -12.37 -12.18
CA GLU A 29 -10.68 -11.08 -12.06
C GLU A 29 -9.90 -9.90 -12.65
N ALA A 30 -8.63 -9.69 -12.24
CA ALA A 30 -7.90 -8.49 -12.59
C ALA A 30 -7.68 -8.35 -14.11
N VAL A 31 -7.51 -9.45 -14.83
CA VAL A 31 -7.37 -9.46 -16.29
C VAL A 31 -8.60 -8.89 -17.02
N ASN A 32 -9.77 -8.88 -16.38
CA ASN A 32 -11.03 -8.38 -16.94
C ASN A 32 -11.33 -6.93 -16.52
N ALA A 33 -10.53 -6.36 -15.60
CA ALA A 33 -10.70 -5.00 -15.12
C ALA A 33 -10.13 -3.96 -16.10
N ASP A 34 -10.49 -2.69 -15.91
CA ASP A 34 -9.91 -1.57 -16.64
C ASP A 34 -8.52 -1.23 -16.12
N ALA A 35 -8.32 -1.34 -14.80
CA ALA A 35 -7.03 -1.10 -14.13
C ALA A 35 -6.99 -1.78 -12.75
N LEU A 36 -5.77 -2.06 -12.28
CA LEU A 36 -5.49 -2.48 -10.91
C LEU A 36 -4.63 -1.43 -10.21
N TYR A 37 -5.03 -1.02 -9.00
CA TYR A 37 -4.27 -0.16 -8.11
C TYR A 37 -3.90 -0.93 -6.84
N ILE A 38 -2.61 -0.96 -6.51
CA ILE A 38 -2.06 -1.56 -5.30
C ILE A 38 -1.56 -0.41 -4.41
N LEU A 39 -2.26 -0.15 -3.31
CA LEU A 39 -2.03 1.01 -2.44
C LEU A 39 -1.11 0.71 -1.26
N GLY A 40 0.03 0.07 -1.54
CA GLY A 40 1.10 -0.15 -0.58
C GLY A 40 1.00 -1.45 0.21
N ASP A 41 2.07 -1.72 0.95
CA ASP A 41 2.25 -2.92 1.77
C ASP A 41 1.98 -4.22 1.01
N LEU A 42 2.49 -4.28 -0.23
CA LEU A 42 2.47 -5.47 -1.09
C LEU A 42 3.33 -6.58 -0.48
N PHE A 43 4.50 -6.23 0.03
CA PHE A 43 5.41 -7.14 0.73
C PHE A 43 5.50 -6.82 2.22
N GLU A 44 5.72 -7.85 3.02
CA GLU A 44 5.92 -7.71 4.47
C GLU A 44 7.17 -6.89 4.82
N ALA A 45 8.20 -6.96 4.00
CA ALA A 45 9.39 -6.12 4.05
C ALA A 45 10.06 -6.07 2.67
N TRP A 46 10.62 -4.93 2.31
CA TRP A 46 11.42 -4.75 1.10
C TRP A 46 12.70 -4.00 1.42
N ILE A 47 13.83 -4.59 1.09
CA ILE A 47 15.15 -4.05 1.44
C ILE A 47 15.97 -3.60 0.22
N GLY A 48 15.32 -3.54 -0.94
CA GLY A 48 15.90 -3.11 -2.22
C GLY A 48 15.70 -4.13 -3.34
N ASP A 49 15.67 -3.65 -4.57
CA ASP A 49 15.42 -4.46 -5.78
C ASP A 49 16.55 -5.44 -6.10
N ASP A 50 17.70 -5.32 -5.46
CA ASP A 50 18.83 -6.23 -5.58
C ASP A 50 18.72 -7.45 -4.66
N ALA A 51 17.73 -7.48 -3.79
CA ALA A 51 17.63 -8.44 -2.68
C ALA A 51 16.28 -9.18 -2.58
N TYR A 52 15.37 -9.06 -3.58
CA TYR A 52 14.12 -9.79 -3.51
C TYR A 52 14.30 -11.30 -3.67
N ASP A 53 13.50 -12.05 -2.94
CA ASP A 53 13.55 -13.50 -2.79
C ASP A 53 12.63 -14.24 -3.77
N ALA A 54 12.33 -15.51 -3.43
CA ALA A 54 11.41 -16.34 -4.19
C ALA A 54 10.00 -15.77 -4.24
N THR A 55 9.55 -15.06 -3.17
CA THR A 55 8.22 -14.44 -3.11
C THR A 55 8.11 -13.32 -4.15
N GLY A 56 9.15 -12.47 -4.27
CA GLY A 56 9.19 -11.45 -5.32
C GLY A 56 9.12 -12.05 -6.73
N LYS A 57 9.83 -13.15 -6.98
CA LYS A 57 9.76 -13.88 -8.26
C LYS A 57 8.37 -14.45 -8.53
N GLN A 58 7.74 -15.05 -7.51
CA GLN A 58 6.39 -15.58 -7.60
C GLN A 58 5.36 -14.48 -7.89
N PHE A 59 5.55 -13.28 -7.34
CA PHE A 59 4.72 -12.12 -7.63
C PHE A 59 4.87 -11.70 -9.10
N ILE A 60 6.09 -11.55 -9.60
CA ILE A 60 6.35 -11.22 -11.01
C ILE A 60 5.66 -12.23 -11.95
N ASP A 61 5.76 -13.53 -11.64
CA ASP A 61 5.10 -14.59 -12.41
C ASP A 61 3.57 -14.50 -12.31
N ALA A 62 3.02 -14.17 -11.13
CA ALA A 62 1.58 -13.98 -10.92
C ALA A 62 1.02 -12.81 -11.73
N MET A 63 1.82 -11.76 -11.96
CA MET A 63 1.45 -10.59 -12.75
C MET A 63 1.46 -10.82 -14.27
N ARG A 64 2.00 -11.94 -14.75
CA ARG A 64 2.13 -12.22 -16.19
C ARG A 64 0.79 -12.14 -16.95
N PRO A 65 -0.32 -12.78 -16.50
CA PRO A 65 -1.60 -12.70 -17.22
C PRO A 65 -2.10 -11.25 -17.39
N LEU A 66 -1.92 -10.40 -16.37
CA LEU A 66 -2.33 -9.00 -16.41
C LEU A 66 -1.52 -8.21 -17.46
N ARG A 67 -0.20 -8.42 -17.50
CA ARG A 67 0.70 -7.82 -18.50
C ARG A 67 0.35 -8.28 -19.91
N ASP A 68 0.16 -9.59 -20.10
CA ASP A 68 -0.15 -10.18 -21.41
C ASP A 68 -1.50 -9.68 -21.94
N ALA A 69 -2.45 -9.38 -21.04
CA ALA A 69 -3.72 -8.74 -21.37
C ALA A 69 -3.60 -7.22 -21.61
N GLY A 70 -2.42 -6.62 -21.45
CA GLY A 70 -2.19 -5.18 -21.62
C GLY A 70 -2.93 -4.31 -20.60
N LYS A 71 -3.26 -4.87 -19.43
CA LYS A 71 -4.01 -4.15 -18.40
C LYS A 71 -3.07 -3.32 -17.52
N PRO A 72 -3.37 -2.03 -17.29
CA PRO A 72 -2.54 -1.19 -16.46
C PRO A 72 -2.59 -1.61 -15.00
N CYS A 73 -1.43 -1.67 -14.37
CA CYS A 73 -1.27 -1.87 -12.94
C CYS A 73 -0.45 -0.71 -12.36
N PHE A 74 -0.96 -0.11 -11.31
CA PHE A 74 -0.34 1.00 -10.60
C PHE A 74 -0.01 0.57 -9.19
N TYR A 75 1.18 0.95 -8.70
CA TYR A 75 1.65 0.63 -7.37
C TYR A 75 2.08 1.89 -6.62
N MET A 76 1.62 2.03 -5.40
CA MET A 76 1.99 3.07 -4.45
C MET A 76 2.74 2.44 -3.28
N HIS A 77 3.80 3.07 -2.81
CA HIS A 77 4.58 2.56 -1.68
C HIS A 77 3.79 2.55 -0.37
N GLY A 78 3.83 1.42 0.35
CA GLY A 78 3.43 1.33 1.75
C GLY A 78 4.59 1.59 2.71
N ASN A 79 4.34 1.41 4.00
CA ASN A 79 5.37 1.59 5.02
C ASN A 79 6.30 0.36 5.18
N ARG A 80 5.93 -0.78 4.59
CA ARG A 80 6.74 -2.01 4.61
C ARG A 80 7.68 -2.13 3.42
N ASP A 81 7.30 -1.56 2.29
CA ASP A 81 7.94 -1.79 1.00
C ASP A 81 8.32 -0.51 0.25
N PHE A 82 8.56 0.57 0.99
CA PHE A 82 8.91 1.89 0.43
C PHE A 82 10.25 1.94 -0.31
N LEU A 83 11.05 0.90 -0.25
CA LEU A 83 12.30 0.75 -1.01
C LEU A 83 12.13 -0.06 -2.30
N LEU A 84 10.88 -0.46 -2.65
CA LEU A 84 10.57 -1.06 -3.93
C LEU A 84 10.83 -0.04 -5.04
N GLY A 85 11.73 -0.39 -5.93
CA GLY A 85 12.23 0.54 -6.94
C GLY A 85 11.68 0.27 -8.34
N GLU A 86 12.11 1.11 -9.27
CA GLU A 86 11.72 1.09 -10.68
C GLU A 86 12.09 -0.23 -11.39
N ARG A 87 13.17 -0.90 -10.95
CA ARG A 87 13.57 -2.16 -11.59
C ARG A 87 12.53 -3.24 -11.35
N PHE A 88 12.17 -3.46 -10.08
CA PHE A 88 11.16 -4.46 -9.72
C PHE A 88 9.80 -4.10 -10.30
N ALA A 89 9.40 -2.82 -10.22
CA ALA A 89 8.13 -2.37 -10.78
C ALA A 89 8.03 -2.69 -12.28
N ARG A 90 9.06 -2.42 -13.08
CA ARG A 90 9.09 -2.79 -14.51
C ARG A 90 9.03 -4.29 -14.73
N GLU A 91 9.79 -5.08 -13.97
CA GLU A 91 9.78 -6.55 -14.06
C GLU A 91 8.38 -7.12 -13.78
N ALA A 92 7.67 -6.53 -12.82
CA ALA A 92 6.30 -6.90 -12.47
C ALA A 92 5.22 -6.30 -13.40
N GLY A 93 5.57 -5.35 -14.27
CA GLY A 93 4.60 -4.65 -15.14
C GLY A 93 3.77 -3.61 -14.40
N MET A 94 4.33 -2.98 -13.37
CA MET A 94 3.69 -1.95 -12.58
C MET A 94 4.25 -0.56 -12.88
N THR A 95 3.40 0.46 -12.77
CA THR A 95 3.80 1.87 -12.78
C THR A 95 3.77 2.41 -11.36
N LEU A 96 4.90 2.98 -10.89
CA LEU A 96 4.97 3.60 -9.57
C LEU A 96 4.14 4.89 -9.53
N LEU A 97 3.35 5.05 -8.47
CA LEU A 97 2.60 6.26 -8.18
C LEU A 97 3.17 6.98 -6.96
N PRO A 98 3.21 8.32 -6.98
CA PRO A 98 3.43 9.11 -5.77
C PRO A 98 2.34 8.86 -4.72
N ASP A 99 2.69 8.98 -3.45
CA ASP A 99 1.74 9.07 -2.34
C ASP A 99 1.78 10.49 -1.75
N PRO A 100 0.71 11.28 -1.87
CA PRO A 100 -0.61 10.99 -2.47
C PRO A 100 -0.65 11.11 -4.01
N SER A 101 -1.68 10.51 -4.63
CA SER A 101 -2.02 10.67 -6.06
C SER A 101 -3.50 10.96 -6.24
N ILE A 102 -3.82 11.79 -7.25
CA ILE A 102 -5.21 12.07 -7.64
C ILE A 102 -5.47 11.42 -8.99
N ILE A 103 -6.54 10.63 -9.07
CA ILE A 103 -6.99 10.02 -10.33
C ILE A 103 -8.40 10.49 -10.68
N ASN A 104 -8.73 10.44 -11.95
CA ASN A 104 -10.12 10.58 -12.39
C ASN A 104 -10.75 9.19 -12.50
N LEU A 105 -11.55 8.82 -11.50
CA LEU A 105 -12.22 7.53 -11.46
C LEU A 105 -13.65 7.67 -12.01
N TYR A 106 -13.78 7.42 -13.31
CA TYR A 106 -15.05 7.54 -14.07
C TYR A 106 -15.76 8.88 -13.87
N GLY A 107 -15.02 9.98 -14.01
CA GLY A 107 -15.53 11.34 -13.84
C GLY A 107 -15.51 11.87 -12.40
N THR A 108 -15.14 11.06 -11.42
CA THR A 108 -15.01 11.49 -10.02
C THR A 108 -13.55 11.61 -9.62
N PRO A 109 -13.05 12.84 -9.33
CA PRO A 109 -11.71 13.03 -8.78
C PRO A 109 -11.58 12.30 -7.45
N THR A 110 -10.60 11.39 -7.37
CA THR A 110 -10.39 10.50 -6.21
C THR A 110 -8.94 10.59 -5.75
N LEU A 111 -8.73 10.85 -4.46
CA LEU A 111 -7.42 10.82 -3.83
C LEU A 111 -7.08 9.38 -3.47
N LEU A 112 -5.89 8.96 -3.85
CA LEU A 112 -5.30 7.68 -3.45
C LEU A 112 -4.15 7.95 -2.49
N MET A 113 -4.10 7.21 -1.40
CA MET A 113 -3.03 7.23 -0.41
C MET A 113 -2.77 5.81 0.09
N HIS A 114 -1.55 5.53 0.56
CA HIS A 114 -1.37 4.33 1.38
C HIS A 114 -2.16 4.47 2.68
N GLY A 115 -2.01 5.58 3.38
CA GLY A 115 -2.79 5.91 4.58
C GLY A 115 -1.96 6.14 5.84
N ASP A 116 -0.72 5.71 5.86
CA ASP A 116 0.20 5.83 7.01
C ASP A 116 0.45 7.29 7.43
N THR A 117 0.43 8.22 6.49
CA THR A 117 0.56 9.66 6.77
C THR A 117 -0.66 10.28 7.44
N LEU A 118 -1.80 9.57 7.44
CA LEU A 118 -3.04 10.01 8.08
C LEU A 118 -3.10 9.64 9.57
N CYS A 119 -2.23 8.72 10.03
CA CYS A 119 -2.10 8.33 11.44
C CYS A 119 -1.20 9.31 12.19
N THR A 120 -1.62 10.59 12.25
CA THR A 120 -0.81 11.68 12.78
C THR A 120 -0.64 11.64 14.30
N ASP A 121 -1.47 10.89 15.00
CA ASP A 121 -1.43 10.75 16.46
C ASP A 121 -0.31 9.79 16.90
N ASP A 122 0.22 8.96 16.00
CA ASP A 122 1.44 8.16 16.23
C ASP A 122 2.70 8.98 15.87
N GLU A 123 3.04 9.94 16.71
CA GLU A 123 4.19 10.83 16.50
C GLU A 123 5.51 10.05 16.34
N ALA A 124 5.67 8.96 17.08
CA ALA A 124 6.88 8.13 17.01
C ALA A 124 7.03 7.48 15.62
N TYR A 125 5.94 6.95 15.08
CA TYR A 125 5.92 6.42 13.73
C TYR A 125 6.18 7.52 12.69
N GLN A 126 5.53 8.68 12.80
CA GLN A 126 5.72 9.79 11.84
C GLN A 126 7.17 10.29 11.82
N ALA A 127 7.83 10.37 12.98
CA ALA A 127 9.25 10.71 13.06
C ALA A 127 10.13 9.65 12.37
N PHE A 128 9.92 8.38 12.64
CA PHE A 128 10.60 7.27 11.96
C PHE A 128 10.37 7.32 10.44
N ARG A 129 9.12 7.48 10.01
CA ARG A 129 8.76 7.60 8.59
C ARG A 129 9.53 8.72 7.91
N THR A 130 9.55 9.90 8.50
CA THR A 130 10.27 11.06 7.96
C THR A 130 11.75 10.76 7.76
N GLN A 131 12.38 10.08 8.72
CA GLN A 131 13.77 9.69 8.64
C GLN A 131 14.02 8.71 7.48
N VAL A 132 13.27 7.59 7.41
CA VAL A 132 13.56 6.51 6.45
C VAL A 132 13.11 6.85 5.03
N ARG A 133 12.20 7.81 4.86
CA ARG A 133 11.77 8.30 3.55
C ARG A 133 12.71 9.38 2.97
N ALA A 134 13.65 9.90 3.76
CA ALA A 134 14.63 10.84 3.26
C ALA A 134 15.55 10.19 2.21
N ALA A 135 15.72 10.85 1.05
CA ALA A 135 16.49 10.30 -0.07
C ALA A 135 17.94 9.96 0.32
N GLU A 136 18.55 10.75 1.21
CA GLU A 136 19.89 10.49 1.72
C GLU A 136 19.94 9.21 2.53
N TRP A 137 18.98 9.00 3.45
CA TRP A 137 18.89 7.79 4.25
C TRP A 137 18.71 6.55 3.35
N GLN A 138 17.83 6.62 2.34
CA GLN A 138 17.61 5.52 1.42
C GLN A 138 18.85 5.15 0.61
N ARG A 139 19.59 6.15 0.11
CA ARG A 139 20.86 5.91 -0.60
C ARG A 139 21.88 5.21 0.28
N GLN A 140 22.06 5.72 1.53
CA GLN A 140 22.98 5.13 2.50
C GLN A 140 22.56 3.72 2.89
N PHE A 141 21.27 3.49 3.10
CA PHE A 141 20.73 2.17 3.43
C PHE A 141 20.96 1.17 2.30
N LEU A 142 20.62 1.52 1.07
CA LEU A 142 20.77 0.65 -0.10
C LEU A 142 22.24 0.40 -0.47
N SER A 143 23.19 1.23 -0.06
CA SER A 143 24.62 0.99 -0.23
C SER A 143 25.19 -0.07 0.74
N GLN A 144 24.43 -0.46 1.76
CA GLN A 144 24.86 -1.48 2.71
C GLN A 144 24.68 -2.90 2.14
N GLY A 145 25.44 -3.85 2.67
CA GLY A 145 25.28 -5.26 2.33
C GLY A 145 23.88 -5.79 2.74
N ILE A 146 23.39 -6.77 1.98
CA ILE A 146 22.02 -7.35 2.14
C ILE A 146 21.78 -7.80 3.58
N GLU A 147 22.76 -8.46 4.23
CA GLU A 147 22.64 -8.96 5.60
C GLU A 147 22.35 -7.84 6.61
N LYS A 148 23.01 -6.68 6.47
CA LYS A 148 22.77 -5.53 7.34
C LYS A 148 21.38 -4.93 7.12
N ARG A 149 20.97 -4.83 5.86
CA ARG A 149 19.62 -4.35 5.49
C ARG A 149 18.54 -5.28 6.04
N GLN A 150 18.75 -6.59 5.93
CA GLN A 150 17.83 -7.59 6.47
C GLN A 150 17.74 -7.52 8.00
N ALA A 151 18.88 -7.38 8.70
CA ALA A 151 18.89 -7.24 10.15
C ALA A 151 18.12 -5.99 10.61
N PHE A 152 18.31 -4.86 9.92
CA PHE A 152 17.57 -3.63 10.20
C PHE A 152 16.06 -3.82 9.99
N ALA A 153 15.64 -4.40 8.85
CA ALA A 153 14.23 -4.65 8.56
C ALA A 153 13.59 -5.55 9.63
N THR A 154 14.27 -6.61 10.04
CA THR A 154 13.83 -7.51 11.11
C THR A 154 13.68 -6.77 12.44
N GLN A 155 14.64 -5.92 12.81
CA GLN A 155 14.58 -5.13 14.04
C GLN A 155 13.40 -4.13 14.01
N ALA A 156 13.24 -3.38 12.92
CA ALA A 156 12.14 -2.44 12.74
C ALA A 156 10.79 -3.14 12.81
N ARG A 157 10.68 -4.34 12.20
CA ARG A 157 9.49 -5.18 12.27
C ARG A 157 9.13 -5.59 13.71
N ASN A 158 10.12 -6.10 14.44
CA ASN A 158 9.93 -6.51 15.83
C ASN A 158 9.49 -5.34 16.72
N GLN A 159 10.06 -4.16 16.50
CA GLN A 159 9.68 -2.94 17.23
C GLN A 159 8.24 -2.52 16.90
N SER A 160 7.86 -2.51 15.62
CA SER A 160 6.50 -2.23 15.18
C SER A 160 5.48 -3.21 15.79
N GLN A 161 5.77 -4.52 15.79
CA GLN A 161 4.88 -5.52 16.40
C GLN A 161 4.69 -5.33 17.91
N ARG A 162 5.73 -4.92 18.63
CA ARG A 162 5.61 -4.59 20.06
C ARG A 162 4.71 -3.38 20.27
N HIS A 163 4.90 -2.34 19.47
CA HIS A 163 4.09 -1.13 19.51
C HIS A 163 2.61 -1.42 19.24
N THR A 164 2.34 -2.25 18.22
CA THR A 164 0.97 -2.64 17.84
C THR A 164 0.27 -3.52 18.87
N ARG A 165 1.03 -4.36 19.61
CA ARG A 165 0.44 -5.24 20.65
C ARG A 165 0.05 -4.50 21.92
N ASP A 166 0.53 -3.31 22.14
CA ASP A 166 0.10 -2.47 23.25
C ASP A 166 -1.30 -1.93 22.94
N SER A 167 -2.31 -2.42 23.66
CA SER A 167 -3.72 -2.05 23.45
C SER A 167 -3.98 -0.54 23.67
N SER A 168 -3.10 0.14 24.39
CA SER A 168 -3.18 1.60 24.57
C SER A 168 -2.93 2.37 23.25
N ASN A 169 -2.25 1.76 22.30
CA ASN A 169 -1.90 2.37 21.02
C ASN A 169 -2.96 2.17 19.91
N ALA A 170 -3.97 1.33 20.15
CA ALA A 170 -4.94 0.98 19.11
C ALA A 170 -5.68 2.18 18.51
N ALA A 171 -5.94 3.22 19.30
CA ALA A 171 -6.61 4.44 18.85
C ALA A 171 -5.68 5.34 18.01
N ILE A 172 -4.43 5.51 18.42
CA ILE A 172 -3.45 6.37 17.73
C ILE A 172 -2.97 5.77 16.42
N MET A 173 -3.14 4.46 16.24
CA MET A 173 -2.81 3.74 14.99
C MET A 173 -3.90 3.86 13.91
N ASP A 174 -5.07 4.42 14.23
CA ASP A 174 -6.08 4.74 13.23
C ASP A 174 -5.81 6.12 12.61
N VAL A 175 -6.47 6.39 11.48
CA VAL A 175 -6.33 7.69 10.83
C VAL A 175 -6.97 8.79 11.69
N ASN A 176 -6.29 9.92 11.79
CA ASN A 176 -6.83 11.12 12.39
C ASN A 176 -7.82 11.79 11.42
N GLN A 177 -9.06 12.03 11.86
CA GLN A 177 -10.10 12.60 10.99
C GLN A 177 -9.72 13.99 10.45
N GLN A 178 -9.06 14.83 11.25
CA GLN A 178 -8.59 16.14 10.80
C GLN A 178 -7.52 16.04 9.71
N ALA A 179 -6.63 15.03 9.79
CA ALA A 179 -5.63 14.76 8.76
C ALA A 179 -6.30 14.33 7.46
N VAL A 180 -7.31 13.44 7.53
CA VAL A 180 -8.13 13.03 6.38
C VAL A 180 -8.77 14.25 5.69
N GLU A 181 -9.45 15.08 6.47
CA GLU A 181 -10.11 16.27 5.92
C GLU A 181 -9.11 17.25 5.30
N THR A 182 -7.96 17.45 5.94
CA THR A 182 -6.89 18.32 5.45
C THR A 182 -6.34 17.82 4.12
N ALA A 183 -6.06 16.51 4.01
CA ALA A 183 -5.58 15.90 2.78
C ALA A 183 -6.60 16.06 1.64
N MET A 184 -7.88 15.76 1.89
CA MET A 184 -8.94 15.86 0.89
C MET A 184 -9.21 17.31 0.47
N LYS A 185 -9.17 18.27 1.41
CA LYS A 185 -9.31 19.71 1.13
C LYS A 185 -8.17 20.20 0.26
N SER A 186 -6.93 19.84 0.60
CA SER A 186 -5.72 20.23 -0.18
C SER A 186 -5.76 19.67 -1.59
N ALA A 187 -6.20 18.43 -1.75
CA ALA A 187 -6.39 17.77 -3.03
C ALA A 187 -7.64 18.24 -3.81
N LYS A 188 -8.54 19.00 -3.18
CA LYS A 188 -9.82 19.47 -3.73
C LYS A 188 -10.72 18.29 -4.20
N VAL A 189 -10.74 17.20 -3.47
CA VAL A 189 -11.53 16.00 -3.77
C VAL A 189 -12.53 15.69 -2.66
N ARG A 190 -13.52 14.86 -2.99
CA ARG A 190 -14.55 14.38 -2.06
C ARG A 190 -14.53 12.85 -1.89
N ARG A 191 -13.60 12.17 -2.54
CA ARG A 191 -13.39 10.74 -2.38
C ARG A 191 -11.92 10.47 -2.07
N LEU A 192 -11.69 9.65 -1.04
CA LEU A 192 -10.38 9.13 -0.66
C LEU A 192 -10.47 7.60 -0.62
N ILE A 193 -9.47 6.92 -1.15
CA ILE A 193 -9.27 5.47 -1.01
C ILE A 193 -7.88 5.27 -0.40
N HIS A 194 -7.80 4.47 0.67
CA HIS A 194 -6.52 4.15 1.32
C HIS A 194 -6.53 2.77 1.98
N GLY A 195 -5.36 2.24 2.32
CA GLY A 195 -5.11 1.03 3.08
C GLY A 195 -4.61 1.27 4.50
N HIS A 196 -3.54 0.58 4.87
CA HIS A 196 -2.70 0.72 6.06
C HIS A 196 -3.34 0.30 7.38
N THR A 197 -4.58 0.70 7.68
CA THR A 197 -5.19 0.46 8.99
C THR A 197 -5.80 -0.93 9.15
N HIS A 198 -5.93 -1.69 8.06
CA HIS A 198 -6.57 -3.02 8.02
C HIS A 198 -8.00 -3.03 8.57
N ARG A 199 -8.72 -1.90 8.46
CA ARG A 199 -10.10 -1.74 8.98
C ARG A 199 -11.05 -1.41 7.83
N PRO A 200 -11.38 -2.39 6.97
CA PRO A 200 -12.15 -2.14 5.75
C PRO A 200 -13.52 -1.55 6.08
N ALA A 201 -13.76 -0.35 5.56
CA ALA A 201 -14.99 0.39 5.78
C ALA A 201 -15.21 1.46 4.71
N THR A 202 -16.44 1.92 4.60
CA THR A 202 -16.78 3.13 3.85
C THR A 202 -17.39 4.14 4.80
N HIS A 203 -16.71 5.27 4.98
CA HIS A 203 -17.14 6.36 5.87
C HIS A 203 -17.70 7.50 5.02
N SER A 204 -18.92 7.94 5.34
CA SER A 204 -19.51 9.14 4.77
C SER A 204 -19.52 10.24 5.82
N PHE A 205 -19.12 11.45 5.44
CA PHE A 205 -19.05 12.60 6.32
C PHE A 205 -19.23 13.89 5.53
N ASP A 206 -19.41 14.99 6.23
CA ASP A 206 -19.50 16.32 5.62
C ASP A 206 -18.11 16.95 5.52
N LEU A 207 -17.73 17.39 4.32
CA LEU A 207 -16.50 18.14 4.05
C LEU A 207 -16.85 19.50 3.44
N ASN A 208 -16.74 20.57 4.22
CA ASN A 208 -17.12 21.91 3.78
C ASN A 208 -18.56 21.99 3.24
N ASN A 209 -19.53 21.57 4.04
CA ASN A 209 -20.97 21.57 3.76
C ASN A 209 -21.36 20.76 2.50
N ALA A 210 -20.61 19.72 2.18
CA ALA A 210 -21.00 18.80 1.13
C ALA A 210 -20.49 17.38 1.39
N PRO A 211 -21.21 16.34 0.95
CA PRO A 211 -20.88 14.97 1.25
C PRO A 211 -19.52 14.55 0.69
N ALA A 212 -18.77 13.82 1.48
CA ALA A 212 -17.49 13.23 1.14
C ALA A 212 -17.44 11.77 1.59
N THR A 213 -16.56 10.98 0.98
CA THR A 213 -16.45 9.55 1.24
C THR A 213 -14.98 9.16 1.40
N ARG A 214 -14.68 8.43 2.47
CA ARG A 214 -13.42 7.76 2.70
C ARG A 214 -13.64 6.24 2.63
N ILE A 215 -12.90 5.57 1.77
CA ILE A 215 -12.94 4.12 1.58
C ILE A 215 -11.63 3.56 2.12
N VAL A 216 -11.73 2.66 3.09
CA VAL A 216 -10.60 1.94 3.68
C VAL A 216 -10.55 0.54 3.10
N LEU A 217 -9.38 0.15 2.59
CA LEU A 217 -9.13 -1.21 2.11
C LEU A 217 -8.76 -2.11 3.30
N GLY A 218 -9.03 -3.40 3.17
CA GLY A 218 -8.62 -4.41 4.13
C GLY A 218 -7.33 -5.10 3.73
N ASP A 219 -6.80 -5.91 4.64
CA ASP A 219 -5.67 -6.80 4.40
C ASP A 219 -6.09 -8.14 3.76
N TRP A 220 -5.10 -9.02 3.51
CA TRP A 220 -5.29 -10.32 2.88
C TRP A 220 -4.98 -11.51 3.82
N TYR A 221 -4.98 -11.28 5.13
CA TYR A 221 -4.57 -12.31 6.10
C TYR A 221 -5.51 -13.51 6.17
N GLU A 222 -6.81 -13.28 6.13
CA GLU A 222 -7.82 -14.35 6.24
C GLU A 222 -8.59 -14.55 4.93
N GLN A 223 -8.75 -13.49 4.14
CA GLN A 223 -9.49 -13.49 2.88
C GLN A 223 -8.96 -12.42 1.94
N GLU A 224 -9.26 -12.54 0.65
CA GLU A 224 -8.98 -11.46 -0.30
C GLU A 224 -9.81 -10.22 0.02
N SER A 225 -9.18 -9.05 0.02
CA SER A 225 -9.83 -7.77 0.22
C SER A 225 -9.70 -6.89 -1.02
N ILE A 226 -10.77 -6.82 -1.81
CA ILE A 226 -10.78 -6.14 -3.11
C ILE A 226 -11.89 -5.10 -3.12
N LYS A 227 -11.54 -3.84 -3.39
CA LYS A 227 -12.53 -2.80 -3.67
C LYS A 227 -12.76 -2.68 -5.17
N ARG A 228 -13.97 -2.96 -5.59
CA ARG A 228 -14.44 -2.85 -6.98
C ARG A 228 -15.20 -1.55 -7.13
N ILE A 229 -14.81 -0.71 -8.09
CA ILE A 229 -15.52 0.53 -8.42
C ILE A 229 -15.91 0.45 -9.89
N PRO A 230 -17.22 0.34 -10.16
CA PRO A 230 -17.79 0.27 -11.51
C PRO A 230 -17.80 1.61 -12.22
#